data_3f57e1592abdce7dd34723e953d8e771
#
_entry.id   3f57e1592abdce7dd34723e953d8e771
#
_cell.length_a   1.000
_cell.length_b   1.000
_cell.length_c   1.000
_cell.angle_alpha   90.00
_cell.angle_beta   90.00
_cell.angle_gamma   90.00
#
_symmetry.space_group_name_H-M   'P 1'
#
loop_
_entity.id
_entity.type
_entity.pdbx_description
1 polymer ?
#
loop_
_entity_poly.entity_id
_entity_poly.type
_entity_poly.pdbx_seq_one_letter_code
_entity_poly.pdbx_strand_id
1 'polypeptide(L)'
;MSLPTIIRSEGQLLLPTYDRQKVLFEKGRGVYLWDSRGLRYLDFLSGIGVNALGYGHPAIQRVLKRQAGRLIHVCNLFFHEYQAELAKRLTRVSGLDRAFFCNSGTEAWEGALKFARAYARTLGTNGHKPKWRILALENSFHGRTFGSLATTGQAKYRDPFGPMLPGVTFVDFDDIADLKRKFDGSVCAVCIETIQGEGGIRPVSPEFLHAAQNLTKRSGALLLLDEIQCGLGRTGRHFAYQHYGMQPDIVTVAKPLAGGLPLGAILTTNRIANAIHPGMHGSTFGGGPLTCAVAIEFLKVLDRSLEHINEAGSYFRVKLEWLKAKHACVVAVRGMGLMLALELNSADLAKATVSEMLKRQILINRTNDTVLRFLPPYIIQNKHVDEVIRALDETLSKFSRDRRFLKQTPSARRKS
;
A
#
# COMPACT_ATOMS: atom_id res chain seq x y z
N MET A 1 16.55 -10.60 25.82
CA MET A 1 16.60 -12.02 25.33
C MET A 1 17.45 -12.07 24.05
N SER A 2 18.22 -13.15 23.87
CA SER A 2 18.99 -13.33 22.61
C SER A 2 18.07 -13.67 21.43
N LEU A 3 18.50 -13.37 20.19
CA LEU A 3 17.74 -13.73 19.00
C LEU A 3 17.40 -15.24 18.92
N PRO A 4 18.34 -16.18 19.19
CA PRO A 4 18.00 -17.60 19.21
C PRO A 4 16.90 -17.97 20.23
N THR A 5 16.91 -17.34 21.41
CA THR A 5 15.87 -17.54 22.43
C THR A 5 14.52 -17.04 21.96
N ILE A 6 14.48 -15.84 21.35
CA ILE A 6 13.25 -15.26 20.78
C ILE A 6 12.69 -16.16 19.67
N ILE A 7 13.53 -16.61 18.72
CA ILE A 7 13.12 -17.51 17.64
C ILE A 7 12.51 -18.80 18.18
N ARG A 8 13.10 -19.39 19.22
CA ARG A 8 12.58 -20.61 19.86
C ARG A 8 11.23 -20.36 20.51
N SER A 9 11.12 -19.29 21.33
CA SER A 9 9.86 -18.94 22.02
C SER A 9 8.74 -18.61 21.04
N GLU A 10 9.01 -17.81 20.01
CA GLU A 10 8.01 -17.48 18.99
C GLU A 10 7.59 -18.70 18.18
N GLY A 11 8.53 -19.60 17.85
CA GLY A 11 8.22 -20.86 17.16
C GLY A 11 7.30 -21.79 17.94
N GLN A 12 7.26 -21.66 19.28
CA GLN A 12 6.37 -22.42 20.15
C GLN A 12 5.04 -21.72 20.46
N LEU A 13 5.03 -20.37 20.45
CA LEU A 13 3.91 -19.57 20.97
C LEU A 13 3.12 -18.82 19.89
N LEU A 14 3.70 -18.54 18.73
CA LEU A 14 3.05 -17.80 17.66
C LEU A 14 2.69 -18.71 16.48
N LEU A 15 1.55 -18.41 15.84
CA LEU A 15 1.20 -19.06 14.58
C LEU A 15 2.24 -18.76 13.51
N PRO A 16 2.68 -19.75 12.69
CA PRO A 16 3.75 -19.59 11.71
C PRO A 16 3.27 -18.91 10.41
N THR A 17 2.69 -17.72 10.53
CA THR A 17 2.13 -16.97 9.38
C THR A 17 3.17 -16.12 8.65
N TYR A 18 4.37 -15.97 9.19
CA TYR A 18 5.44 -15.14 8.61
C TYR A 18 6.77 -15.90 8.52
N ASP A 19 7.41 -15.83 7.34
CA ASP A 19 8.81 -16.24 7.16
C ASP A 19 9.72 -15.03 7.48
N ARG A 20 10.26 -15.00 8.70
CA ARG A 20 11.00 -13.85 9.22
C ARG A 20 12.49 -13.94 8.94
N GLN A 21 13.09 -12.80 8.56
CA GLN A 21 14.54 -12.67 8.52
C GLN A 21 15.13 -12.74 9.95
N LYS A 22 16.27 -13.43 10.11
CA LYS A 22 16.91 -13.65 11.43
C LYS A 22 17.69 -12.42 11.89
N VAL A 23 17.00 -11.29 12.05
CA VAL A 23 17.54 -10.02 12.57
C VAL A 23 16.64 -9.53 13.70
N LEU A 24 17.22 -9.13 14.82
CA LEU A 24 16.52 -8.53 15.95
C LEU A 24 16.82 -7.02 15.97
N PHE A 25 15.85 -6.22 15.55
CA PHE A 25 15.95 -4.76 15.62
C PHE A 25 15.52 -4.25 17.00
N GLU A 26 16.31 -3.32 17.56
CA GLU A 26 16.05 -2.73 18.88
C GLU A 26 15.82 -1.22 18.80
N LYS A 27 16.33 -0.56 17.75
CA LYS A 27 16.33 0.90 17.65
C LYS A 27 16.17 1.37 16.21
N GLY A 28 15.44 2.47 16.04
CA GLY A 28 15.32 3.18 14.75
C GLY A 28 15.57 4.67 14.91
N ARG A 29 16.27 5.29 13.94
CA ARG A 29 16.43 6.74 13.85
C ARG A 29 16.60 7.18 12.38
N GLY A 30 15.81 8.14 11.94
CA GLY A 30 15.82 8.61 10.55
C GLY A 30 15.51 7.46 9.59
N VAL A 31 16.40 7.19 8.65
CA VAL A 31 16.26 6.11 7.66
C VAL A 31 16.94 4.79 8.09
N TYR A 32 17.40 4.71 9.33
CA TYR A 32 18.21 3.59 9.81
C TYR A 32 17.55 2.82 10.94
N LEU A 33 17.79 1.51 10.95
CA LEU A 33 17.52 0.58 12.05
C LEU A 33 18.84 0.02 12.60
N TRP A 34 18.87 -0.34 13.86
CA TRP A 34 20.00 -1.02 14.50
C TRP A 34 19.53 -2.34 15.10
N ASP A 35 20.30 -3.37 14.83
CA ASP A 35 20.06 -4.68 15.44
C ASP A 35 20.66 -4.78 16.85
N SER A 36 20.37 -5.88 17.56
CA SER A 36 20.85 -6.17 18.92
C SER A 36 22.39 -6.32 19.03
N ARG A 37 23.10 -6.34 17.93
CA ARG A 37 24.57 -6.36 17.87
C ARG A 37 25.14 -4.97 17.59
N GLY A 38 24.29 -3.96 17.45
CA GLY A 38 24.67 -2.59 17.11
C GLY A 38 24.93 -2.34 15.61
N LEU A 39 24.69 -3.32 14.73
CA LEU A 39 24.81 -3.13 13.29
C LEU A 39 23.70 -2.22 12.77
N ARG A 40 24.08 -1.25 11.95
CA ARG A 40 23.17 -0.26 11.36
C ARG A 40 22.70 -0.72 9.99
N TYR A 41 21.39 -0.72 9.77
CA TYR A 41 20.75 -1.08 8.51
C TYR A 41 20.09 0.14 7.88
N LEU A 42 20.34 0.37 6.59
CA LEU A 42 19.63 1.37 5.79
C LEU A 42 18.30 0.79 5.33
N ASP A 43 17.19 1.45 5.68
CA ASP A 43 15.85 0.93 5.42
C ASP A 43 15.22 1.54 4.16
N PHE A 44 15.09 0.72 3.11
CA PHE A 44 14.36 1.03 1.88
C PHE A 44 13.02 0.29 1.78
N LEU A 45 12.48 -0.17 2.93
CA LEU A 45 11.19 -0.83 3.05
C LEU A 45 10.21 -0.06 3.93
N SER A 46 10.71 0.65 4.95
CA SER A 46 9.93 1.46 5.92
C SER A 46 8.71 0.72 6.50
N GLY A 47 8.88 -0.56 6.88
CA GLY A 47 7.77 -1.36 7.38
C GLY A 47 6.65 -1.57 6.34
N ILE A 48 7.00 -1.73 5.07
CA ILE A 48 6.10 -1.79 3.92
C ILE A 48 5.30 -0.48 3.77
N GLY A 49 6.02 0.66 3.84
CA GLY A 49 5.45 1.99 3.64
C GLY A 49 4.77 2.61 4.87
N VAL A 50 4.85 1.98 6.04
CA VAL A 50 4.24 2.49 7.28
C VAL A 50 5.06 3.62 7.91
N ASN A 51 6.38 3.43 8.04
CA ASN A 51 7.30 4.41 8.63
C ASN A 51 7.75 5.45 7.61
N ALA A 52 6.81 6.10 6.94
CA ALA A 52 7.08 7.01 5.83
C ALA A 52 7.92 8.24 6.23
N LEU A 53 7.79 8.72 7.46
CA LEU A 53 8.63 9.81 7.99
C LEU A 53 9.93 9.29 8.62
N GLY A 54 10.25 8.01 8.45
CA GLY A 54 11.38 7.37 9.12
C GLY A 54 11.12 7.14 10.61
N TYR A 55 12.18 6.78 11.32
CA TYR A 55 12.13 6.40 12.71
C TYR A 55 12.43 7.58 13.63
N GLY A 56 11.61 7.74 14.68
CA GLY A 56 11.85 8.75 15.69
C GLY A 56 11.71 10.20 15.19
N HIS A 57 10.81 10.46 14.21
CA HIS A 57 10.59 11.80 13.68
C HIS A 57 10.21 12.79 14.80
N PRO A 58 10.93 13.93 14.96
CA PRO A 58 10.77 14.81 16.12
C PRO A 58 9.34 15.35 16.32
N ALA A 59 8.64 15.69 15.23
CA ALA A 59 7.27 16.18 15.30
C ALA A 59 6.31 15.10 15.82
N ILE A 60 6.46 13.87 15.36
CA ILE A 60 5.64 12.72 15.80
C ILE A 60 5.92 12.41 17.27
N GLN A 61 7.20 12.38 17.69
CA GLN A 61 7.56 12.14 19.09
C GLN A 61 6.97 13.18 20.04
N ARG A 62 6.99 14.48 19.67
CA ARG A 62 6.39 15.55 20.48
C ARG A 62 4.90 15.32 20.70
N VAL A 63 4.16 14.97 19.64
CA VAL A 63 2.71 14.72 19.73
C VAL A 63 2.44 13.47 20.56
N LEU A 64 3.19 12.37 20.35
CA LEU A 64 3.06 11.15 21.13
C LEU A 64 3.22 11.42 22.63
N LYS A 65 4.32 12.08 23.03
CA LYS A 65 4.59 12.41 24.45
C LYS A 65 3.49 13.26 25.07
N ARG A 66 3.05 14.31 24.36
CA ARG A 66 1.99 15.21 24.83
C ARG A 66 0.65 14.49 24.97
N GLN A 67 0.23 13.76 23.93
CA GLN A 67 -1.12 13.19 23.87
C GLN A 67 -1.26 11.91 24.71
N ALA A 68 -0.20 11.11 24.85
CA ALA A 68 -0.20 9.93 25.72
C ALA A 68 -0.43 10.30 27.19
N GLY A 69 0.04 11.49 27.62
CA GLY A 69 -0.18 12.00 28.98
C GLY A 69 -1.55 12.67 29.18
N ARG A 70 -2.37 12.85 28.12
CA ARG A 70 -3.70 13.51 28.24
C ARG A 70 -4.84 12.50 28.08
N LEU A 71 -5.00 11.93 26.89
CA LEU A 71 -6.10 11.02 26.57
C LEU A 71 -5.68 10.11 25.42
N ILE A 72 -5.53 8.83 25.69
CA ILE A 72 -5.15 7.82 24.68
C ILE A 72 -6.38 7.41 23.87
N HIS A 73 -7.47 7.07 24.59
CA HIS A 73 -8.70 6.56 23.98
C HIS A 73 -9.94 7.14 24.67
N VAL A 74 -10.97 7.36 23.88
CA VAL A 74 -12.36 7.53 24.30
C VAL A 74 -13.24 6.90 23.21
N CYS A 75 -14.32 6.25 23.60
CA CYS A 75 -15.19 5.56 22.63
C CYS A 75 -15.95 6.57 21.75
N ASN A 76 -16.33 6.13 20.56
CA ASN A 76 -17.04 6.96 19.56
C ASN A 76 -18.49 7.36 19.95
N LEU A 77 -18.89 7.12 21.19
CA LEU A 77 -20.11 7.67 21.77
C LEU A 77 -19.89 9.10 22.30
N PHE A 78 -18.66 9.56 22.41
CA PHE A 78 -18.28 10.89 22.88
C PHE A 78 -17.38 11.60 21.88
N PHE A 79 -17.40 12.92 21.91
CA PHE A 79 -16.58 13.75 21.05
C PHE A 79 -15.18 13.99 21.64
N HIS A 80 -14.21 14.20 20.74
CA HIS A 80 -12.90 14.77 21.06
C HIS A 80 -12.41 15.67 19.91
N GLU A 81 -11.49 16.54 20.21
CA GLU A 81 -11.05 17.62 19.29
C GLU A 81 -10.40 17.17 17.97
N TYR A 82 -9.89 15.93 17.89
CA TYR A 82 -9.00 15.54 16.77
C TYR A 82 -9.71 14.89 15.59
N GLN A 83 -10.85 14.21 15.77
CA GLN A 83 -11.51 13.52 14.65
C GLN A 83 -11.99 14.50 13.58
N ALA A 84 -12.66 15.56 13.98
CA ALA A 84 -13.17 16.56 13.05
C ALA A 84 -12.04 17.28 12.30
N GLU A 85 -10.95 17.64 13.02
CA GLU A 85 -9.80 18.29 12.40
C GLU A 85 -9.07 17.36 11.43
N LEU A 86 -8.89 16.07 11.77
CA LEU A 86 -8.31 15.07 10.86
C LEU A 86 -9.19 14.87 9.63
N ALA A 87 -10.51 14.71 9.81
CA ALA A 87 -11.45 14.59 8.71
C ALA A 87 -11.38 15.80 7.78
N LYS A 88 -11.40 17.02 8.32
CA LYS A 88 -11.28 18.28 7.55
C LYS A 88 -10.01 18.31 6.70
N ARG A 89 -8.86 17.84 7.23
CA ARG A 89 -7.61 17.79 6.48
C ARG A 89 -7.65 16.76 5.37
N LEU A 90 -8.10 15.55 5.68
CA LEU A 90 -8.17 14.47 4.69
C LEU A 90 -9.15 14.79 3.57
N THR A 91 -10.34 15.30 3.88
CA THR A 91 -11.33 15.68 2.86
C THR A 91 -10.83 16.81 1.97
N ARG A 92 -10.17 17.83 2.56
CA ARG A 92 -9.56 18.91 1.78
C ARG A 92 -8.53 18.42 0.76
N VAL A 93 -7.62 17.52 1.15
CA VAL A 93 -6.55 17.07 0.26
C VAL A 93 -6.99 15.98 -0.72
N SER A 94 -8.08 15.25 -0.41
CA SER A 94 -8.65 14.22 -1.28
C SER A 94 -9.70 14.76 -2.27
N GLY A 95 -10.32 15.89 -1.97
CA GLY A 95 -11.49 16.37 -2.74
C GLY A 95 -12.77 15.58 -2.48
N LEU A 96 -12.80 14.77 -1.40
CA LEU A 96 -13.98 14.04 -0.91
C LEU A 96 -14.61 14.78 0.28
N ASP A 97 -15.81 14.36 0.70
CA ASP A 97 -16.62 15.18 1.63
C ASP A 97 -16.62 14.65 3.07
N ARG A 98 -16.50 13.34 3.27
CA ARG A 98 -16.69 12.67 4.55
C ARG A 98 -15.59 11.65 4.84
N ALA A 99 -15.33 11.41 6.12
CA ALA A 99 -14.38 10.41 6.58
C ALA A 99 -15.00 9.48 7.63
N PHE A 100 -14.62 8.21 7.61
CA PHE A 100 -14.81 7.24 8.70
C PHE A 100 -13.44 6.70 9.10
N PHE A 101 -13.18 6.57 10.41
CA PHE A 101 -11.89 6.10 10.94
C PHE A 101 -12.00 4.69 11.50
N CYS A 102 -10.96 3.88 11.24
CA CYS A 102 -10.78 2.52 11.71
C CYS A 102 -9.31 2.29 12.11
N ASN A 103 -8.86 1.05 12.28
CA ASN A 103 -7.52 0.77 12.83
C ASN A 103 -6.51 0.28 11.79
N SER A 104 -6.97 -0.17 10.63
CA SER A 104 -6.14 -0.82 9.63
C SER A 104 -6.66 -0.59 8.21
N GLY A 105 -5.80 -0.89 7.22
CA GLY A 105 -6.20 -0.84 5.81
C GLY A 105 -7.30 -1.86 5.48
N THR A 106 -7.20 -3.07 6.03
CA THR A 106 -8.23 -4.09 5.79
C THR A 106 -9.59 -3.69 6.36
N GLU A 107 -9.65 -3.05 7.55
CA GLU A 107 -10.90 -2.51 8.10
C GLU A 107 -11.45 -1.36 7.24
N ALA A 108 -10.58 -0.48 6.75
CA ALA A 108 -10.99 0.59 5.82
C ALA A 108 -11.60 -0.01 4.55
N TRP A 109 -10.99 -1.04 4.00
CA TRP A 109 -11.49 -1.71 2.81
C TRP A 109 -12.81 -2.45 3.05
N GLU A 110 -12.95 -3.18 4.16
CA GLU A 110 -14.22 -3.81 4.57
C GLU A 110 -15.36 -2.79 4.67
N GLY A 111 -15.10 -1.66 5.30
CA GLY A 111 -16.06 -0.57 5.38
C GLY A 111 -16.41 0.01 4.01
N ALA A 112 -15.43 0.21 3.12
CA ALA A 112 -15.65 0.69 1.76
C ALA A 112 -16.56 -0.24 0.96
N LEU A 113 -16.34 -1.57 1.02
CA LEU A 113 -17.19 -2.57 0.38
C LEU A 113 -18.62 -2.55 0.93
N LYS A 114 -18.76 -2.42 2.26
CA LYS A 114 -20.07 -2.31 2.93
C LYS A 114 -20.80 -1.04 2.52
N PHE A 115 -20.13 0.09 2.47
CA PHE A 115 -20.72 1.39 2.09
C PHE A 115 -21.14 1.39 0.62
N ALA A 116 -20.35 0.76 -0.27
CA ALA A 116 -20.72 0.60 -1.66
C ALA A 116 -22.01 -0.22 -1.82
N ARG A 117 -22.13 -1.34 -1.13
CA ARG A 117 -23.35 -2.16 -1.15
C ARG A 117 -24.55 -1.47 -0.49
N ALA A 118 -24.34 -0.76 0.63
CA ALA A 118 -25.38 0.01 1.31
C ALA A 118 -25.94 1.09 0.38
N TYR A 119 -25.07 1.87 -0.25
CA TYR A 119 -25.48 2.88 -1.22
C TYR A 119 -26.22 2.30 -2.42
N ALA A 120 -25.69 1.22 -3.00
CA ALA A 120 -26.33 0.56 -4.15
C ALA A 120 -27.74 0.07 -3.85
N ARG A 121 -28.06 -0.31 -2.60
CA ARG A 121 -29.41 -0.69 -2.16
C ARG A 121 -30.37 0.48 -2.17
N THR A 122 -29.92 1.71 -1.91
CA THR A 122 -30.80 2.90 -1.96
C THR A 122 -31.23 3.24 -3.38
N LEU A 123 -30.47 2.79 -4.39
CA LEU A 123 -30.81 2.99 -5.80
C LEU A 123 -31.83 1.96 -6.35
N GLY A 124 -32.04 0.84 -5.64
CA GLY A 124 -32.87 -0.27 -6.07
C GLY A 124 -34.36 -0.13 -5.70
N THR A 125 -34.84 1.02 -5.21
CA THR A 125 -36.20 1.16 -4.65
C THR A 125 -37.32 1.25 -5.69
N ASN A 126 -37.05 1.32 -7.00
CA ASN A 126 -38.05 1.50 -8.05
C ASN A 126 -38.25 0.23 -8.92
N GLY A 127 -38.35 -0.95 -8.28
CA GLY A 127 -38.60 -2.21 -9.00
C GLY A 127 -37.38 -2.88 -9.63
N HIS A 128 -36.21 -2.24 -9.57
CA HIS A 128 -34.95 -2.81 -10.04
C HIS A 128 -34.28 -3.61 -8.91
N LYS A 129 -33.71 -4.80 -9.24
CA LYS A 129 -32.87 -5.53 -8.29
C LYS A 129 -31.67 -4.69 -7.89
N PRO A 130 -31.35 -4.59 -6.58
CA PRO A 130 -30.22 -3.79 -6.13
C PRO A 130 -28.92 -4.38 -6.69
N LYS A 131 -28.02 -3.48 -7.11
CA LYS A 131 -26.67 -3.84 -7.52
C LYS A 131 -25.89 -4.35 -6.32
N TRP A 132 -25.06 -5.36 -6.51
CA TRP A 132 -24.33 -5.99 -5.38
C TRP A 132 -23.00 -6.60 -5.78
N ARG A 133 -22.76 -6.84 -7.08
CA ARG A 133 -21.49 -7.38 -7.57
C ARG A 133 -20.39 -6.35 -7.52
N ILE A 134 -19.18 -6.84 -7.27
CA ILE A 134 -17.95 -6.05 -7.18
C ILE A 134 -16.98 -6.58 -8.22
N LEU A 135 -16.40 -5.70 -9.01
CA LEU A 135 -15.26 -6.00 -9.87
C LEU A 135 -13.98 -5.60 -9.16
N ALA A 136 -12.98 -6.49 -9.13
CA ALA A 136 -11.64 -6.24 -8.62
C ALA A 136 -10.62 -6.67 -9.67
N LEU A 137 -9.37 -6.20 -9.58
CA LEU A 137 -8.35 -6.56 -10.56
C LEU A 137 -7.59 -7.83 -10.16
N GLU A 138 -7.20 -8.64 -11.14
CA GLU A 138 -6.25 -9.73 -10.92
C GLU A 138 -4.92 -9.18 -10.36
N ASN A 139 -4.26 -9.96 -9.53
CA ASN A 139 -3.04 -9.62 -8.80
C ASN A 139 -3.17 -8.47 -7.78
N SER A 140 -4.37 -7.95 -7.51
CA SER A 140 -4.61 -6.96 -6.47
C SER A 140 -4.39 -7.52 -5.07
N PHE A 141 -4.20 -6.61 -4.10
CA PHE A 141 -4.14 -6.94 -2.68
C PHE A 141 -4.88 -5.88 -1.85
N HIS A 142 -5.98 -6.29 -1.20
CA HIS A 142 -6.82 -5.38 -0.43
C HIS A 142 -6.90 -5.72 1.07
N GLY A 143 -6.25 -6.79 1.52
CA GLY A 143 -6.21 -7.17 2.93
C GLY A 143 -6.45 -8.66 3.18
N ARG A 144 -6.63 -9.01 4.47
CA ARG A 144 -6.68 -10.40 4.95
C ARG A 144 -7.96 -10.77 5.71
N THR A 145 -8.90 -9.84 5.90
CA THR A 145 -10.25 -10.16 6.39
C THR A 145 -11.09 -10.71 5.24
N PHE A 146 -12.19 -11.39 5.52
CA PHE A 146 -12.94 -12.15 4.50
C PHE A 146 -13.42 -11.30 3.31
N GLY A 147 -13.94 -10.08 3.52
CA GLY A 147 -14.35 -9.21 2.42
C GLY A 147 -13.15 -8.64 1.65
N SER A 148 -12.12 -8.18 2.35
CA SER A 148 -10.87 -7.73 1.73
C SER A 148 -10.18 -8.85 0.98
N LEU A 149 -10.15 -10.06 1.55
CA LEU A 149 -9.56 -11.23 0.94
C LEU A 149 -10.34 -11.67 -0.31
N ALA A 150 -11.66 -11.61 -0.27
CA ALA A 150 -12.52 -11.92 -1.41
C ALA A 150 -12.25 -11.02 -2.63
N THR A 151 -11.82 -9.77 -2.40
CA THR A 151 -11.47 -8.83 -3.48
C THR A 151 -9.97 -8.80 -3.80
N THR A 152 -9.14 -9.58 -3.09
CA THR A 152 -7.70 -9.73 -3.37
C THR A 152 -7.49 -10.68 -4.55
N GLY A 153 -6.90 -10.20 -5.66
CA GLY A 153 -6.76 -10.91 -6.93
C GLY A 153 -5.75 -12.07 -6.94
N GLN A 154 -5.06 -12.34 -5.84
CA GLN A 154 -4.07 -13.41 -5.75
C GLN A 154 -4.67 -14.68 -5.12
N ALA A 155 -4.93 -15.70 -5.94
CA ALA A 155 -5.57 -16.97 -5.54
C ALA A 155 -4.89 -17.65 -4.35
N LYS A 156 -3.55 -17.63 -4.30
CA LYS A 156 -2.77 -18.22 -3.20
C LYS A 156 -3.15 -17.73 -1.80
N TYR A 157 -3.74 -16.52 -1.71
CA TYR A 157 -4.20 -15.96 -0.42
C TYR A 157 -5.65 -16.32 -0.11
N ARG A 158 -6.49 -16.54 -1.14
CA ARG A 158 -7.92 -16.83 -0.99
C ARG A 158 -8.21 -18.32 -0.79
N ASP A 159 -7.56 -19.16 -1.60
CA ASP A 159 -7.91 -20.59 -1.73
C ASP A 159 -7.92 -21.35 -0.40
N PRO A 160 -6.98 -21.11 0.54
CA PRO A 160 -7.01 -21.80 1.83
C PRO A 160 -8.22 -21.46 2.71
N PHE A 161 -8.99 -20.41 2.41
CA PHE A 161 -10.05 -19.87 3.28
C PHE A 161 -11.44 -19.84 2.62
N GLY A 162 -11.61 -20.53 1.49
CA GLY A 162 -12.94 -20.60 0.83
C GLY A 162 -14.03 -21.24 1.70
N PRO A 163 -15.31 -20.94 1.45
CA PRO A 163 -15.84 -20.08 0.39
C PRO A 163 -15.69 -18.57 0.71
N MET A 164 -15.40 -17.79 -0.32
CA MET A 164 -15.24 -16.34 -0.21
C MET A 164 -16.59 -15.60 -0.23
N LEU A 165 -16.57 -14.30 0.12
CA LEU A 165 -17.72 -13.41 -0.03
C LEU A 165 -18.24 -13.46 -1.47
N PRO A 166 -19.53 -13.79 -1.70
CA PRO A 166 -20.08 -13.93 -3.05
C PRO A 166 -20.20 -12.58 -3.77
N GLY A 167 -20.19 -12.66 -5.12
CA GLY A 167 -20.42 -11.51 -5.98
C GLY A 167 -19.17 -10.72 -6.35
N VAL A 168 -17.98 -11.25 -6.07
CA VAL A 168 -16.73 -10.68 -6.57
C VAL A 168 -16.34 -11.36 -7.89
N THR A 169 -15.96 -10.55 -8.87
CA THR A 169 -15.45 -11.01 -10.17
C THR A 169 -14.14 -10.27 -10.46
N PHE A 170 -13.11 -11.00 -10.88
CA PHE A 170 -11.82 -10.41 -11.20
C PHE A 170 -11.78 -10.03 -12.68
N VAL A 171 -11.18 -8.87 -12.95
CA VAL A 171 -10.89 -8.31 -14.28
C VAL A 171 -9.38 -8.44 -14.51
N ASP A 172 -9.00 -8.86 -15.70
CA ASP A 172 -7.59 -8.93 -16.08
C ASP A 172 -6.93 -7.57 -15.95
N PHE A 173 -5.68 -7.57 -15.44
CA PHE A 173 -4.97 -6.33 -15.16
C PHE A 173 -4.80 -5.49 -16.42
N ASP A 174 -5.33 -4.27 -16.40
CA ASP A 174 -5.21 -3.27 -17.46
C ASP A 174 -5.92 -3.64 -18.78
N ASP A 175 -6.87 -4.58 -18.75
CA ASP A 175 -7.66 -5.00 -19.91
C ASP A 175 -9.05 -4.34 -19.90
N ILE A 176 -9.19 -3.28 -20.74
CA ILE A 176 -10.46 -2.53 -20.90
C ILE A 176 -11.54 -3.40 -21.56
N ALA A 177 -11.19 -4.33 -22.43
CA ALA A 177 -12.17 -5.20 -23.10
C ALA A 177 -12.77 -6.18 -22.10
N ASP A 178 -11.94 -6.77 -21.24
CA ASP A 178 -12.38 -7.64 -20.15
C ASP A 178 -13.22 -6.89 -19.11
N LEU A 179 -12.81 -5.67 -18.75
CA LEU A 179 -13.59 -4.79 -17.87
C LEU A 179 -15.01 -4.57 -18.44
N LYS A 180 -15.12 -4.19 -19.70
CA LYS A 180 -16.42 -3.95 -20.36
C LYS A 180 -17.27 -5.22 -20.45
N ARG A 181 -16.65 -6.37 -20.72
CA ARG A 181 -17.33 -7.66 -20.83
C ARG A 181 -17.94 -8.12 -19.49
N LYS A 182 -17.23 -7.89 -18.38
CA LYS A 182 -17.63 -8.29 -17.01
C LYS A 182 -18.53 -7.27 -16.32
N PHE A 183 -18.61 -6.06 -16.86
CA PHE A 183 -19.41 -4.97 -16.30
C PHE A 183 -20.85 -5.06 -16.80
N ASP A 184 -21.77 -5.40 -15.91
CA ASP A 184 -23.21 -5.46 -16.20
C ASP A 184 -24.05 -4.66 -15.20
N GLY A 185 -25.37 -4.69 -15.37
CA GLY A 185 -26.32 -3.96 -14.51
C GLY A 185 -26.31 -4.36 -13.04
N SER A 186 -25.70 -5.46 -12.66
CA SER A 186 -25.59 -5.93 -11.27
C SER A 186 -24.37 -5.40 -10.53
N VAL A 187 -23.42 -4.77 -11.24
CA VAL A 187 -22.18 -4.24 -10.66
C VAL A 187 -22.45 -2.99 -9.82
N CYS A 188 -22.12 -3.04 -8.54
CA CYS A 188 -22.23 -1.90 -7.63
C CYS A 188 -20.92 -1.14 -7.47
N ALA A 189 -19.77 -1.77 -7.68
CA ALA A 189 -18.46 -1.14 -7.52
C ALA A 189 -17.38 -1.77 -8.40
N VAL A 190 -16.41 -0.94 -8.81
CA VAL A 190 -15.12 -1.34 -9.37
C VAL A 190 -14.03 -0.93 -8.38
N CYS A 191 -13.19 -1.88 -7.98
CA CYS A 191 -12.16 -1.77 -6.96
C CYS A 191 -10.77 -1.79 -7.61
N ILE A 192 -9.96 -0.76 -7.38
CA ILE A 192 -8.65 -0.59 -8.03
C ILE A 192 -7.62 -0.08 -7.03
N GLU A 193 -6.43 -0.69 -7.00
CA GLU A 193 -5.21 -0.03 -6.55
C GLU A 193 -4.68 0.79 -7.75
N THR A 194 -4.52 2.09 -7.62
CA THR A 194 -3.96 2.94 -8.69
C THR A 194 -2.56 2.48 -9.11
N ILE A 195 -1.80 1.95 -8.15
CA ILE A 195 -0.56 1.19 -8.36
C ILE A 195 -0.66 -0.08 -7.51
N GLN A 196 -0.71 -1.25 -8.13
CA GLN A 196 -0.72 -2.51 -7.40
C GLN A 196 0.56 -2.71 -6.62
N GLY A 197 0.46 -2.79 -5.30
CA GLY A 197 1.61 -2.94 -4.41
C GLY A 197 2.18 -4.35 -4.43
N GLU A 198 1.40 -5.32 -4.00
CA GLU A 198 1.80 -6.73 -3.94
C GLU A 198 1.80 -7.40 -5.32
N GLY A 199 1.11 -6.84 -6.29
CA GLY A 199 1.12 -7.27 -7.70
C GLY A 199 2.42 -6.93 -8.46
N GLY A 200 3.42 -6.32 -7.83
CA GLY A 200 4.73 -6.05 -8.44
C GLY A 200 4.98 -4.58 -8.79
N ILE A 201 4.44 -3.67 -8.02
CA ILE A 201 4.52 -2.21 -8.24
C ILE A 201 4.11 -1.88 -9.68
N ARG A 202 2.88 -2.22 -10.02
CA ARG A 202 2.32 -2.07 -11.36
C ARG A 202 1.34 -0.90 -11.41
N PRO A 203 1.71 0.26 -11.98
CA PRO A 203 0.76 1.33 -12.26
C PRO A 203 -0.29 0.85 -13.25
N VAL A 204 -1.55 1.17 -12.99
CA VAL A 204 -2.66 0.98 -13.93
C VAL A 204 -2.62 2.09 -14.97
N SER A 205 -2.91 1.79 -16.24
CA SER A 205 -2.88 2.80 -17.32
C SER A 205 -3.93 3.89 -17.11
N PRO A 206 -3.65 5.13 -17.55
CA PRO A 206 -4.64 6.21 -17.53
C PRO A 206 -5.91 5.84 -18.29
N GLU A 207 -5.77 5.11 -19.39
CA GLU A 207 -6.87 4.66 -20.26
C GLU A 207 -7.81 3.72 -19.52
N PHE A 208 -7.27 2.74 -18.77
CA PHE A 208 -8.08 1.82 -17.98
C PHE A 208 -8.78 2.54 -16.81
N LEU A 209 -8.05 3.41 -16.10
CA LEU A 209 -8.60 4.19 -14.99
C LEU A 209 -9.78 5.05 -15.45
N HIS A 210 -9.63 5.77 -16.57
CA HIS A 210 -10.70 6.59 -17.14
C HIS A 210 -11.85 5.74 -17.69
N ALA A 211 -11.58 4.56 -18.27
CA ALA A 211 -12.64 3.64 -18.69
C ALA A 211 -13.47 3.15 -17.50
N ALA A 212 -12.81 2.76 -16.40
CA ALA A 212 -13.48 2.35 -15.17
C ALA A 212 -14.33 3.49 -14.58
N GLN A 213 -13.79 4.71 -14.49
CA GLN A 213 -14.53 5.87 -14.00
C GLN A 213 -15.75 6.20 -14.87
N ASN A 214 -15.59 6.14 -16.19
CA ASN A 214 -16.71 6.42 -17.12
C ASN A 214 -17.82 5.37 -17.03
N LEU A 215 -17.46 4.09 -16.91
CA LEU A 215 -18.44 2.99 -16.74
C LEU A 215 -19.20 3.13 -15.43
N THR A 216 -18.50 3.36 -14.32
CA THR A 216 -19.13 3.52 -13.01
C THR A 216 -20.04 4.74 -12.96
N LYS A 217 -19.59 5.89 -13.48
CA LYS A 217 -20.37 7.13 -13.52
C LYS A 217 -21.65 6.98 -14.34
N ARG A 218 -21.59 6.36 -15.53
CA ARG A 218 -22.76 6.17 -16.40
C ARG A 218 -23.78 5.18 -15.84
N SER A 219 -23.32 4.18 -15.10
CA SER A 219 -24.21 3.12 -14.58
C SER A 219 -24.73 3.42 -13.18
N GLY A 220 -24.18 4.42 -12.46
CA GLY A 220 -24.43 4.65 -11.04
C GLY A 220 -23.74 3.60 -10.10
N ALA A 221 -22.80 2.81 -10.63
CA ALA A 221 -21.86 2.05 -9.80
C ALA A 221 -20.81 2.96 -9.20
N LEU A 222 -20.01 2.47 -8.26
CA LEU A 222 -19.01 3.26 -7.56
C LEU A 222 -17.59 2.90 -7.99
N LEU A 223 -16.70 3.89 -8.05
CA LEU A 223 -15.27 3.71 -8.19
C LEU A 223 -14.62 3.76 -6.81
N LEU A 224 -14.06 2.63 -6.36
CA LEU A 224 -13.33 2.48 -5.11
C LEU A 224 -11.83 2.43 -5.40
N LEU A 225 -11.07 3.37 -4.85
CA LEU A 225 -9.61 3.37 -4.98
C LEU A 225 -8.94 3.01 -3.66
N ASP A 226 -8.10 1.99 -3.71
CA ASP A 226 -7.26 1.58 -2.59
C ASP A 226 -5.94 2.35 -2.62
N GLU A 227 -5.85 3.34 -1.77
CA GLU A 227 -4.66 4.20 -1.61
C GLU A 227 -3.85 3.85 -0.34
N ILE A 228 -4.07 2.66 0.22
CA ILE A 228 -3.41 2.22 1.46
C ILE A 228 -1.89 2.15 1.31
N GLN A 229 -1.40 1.73 0.15
CA GLN A 229 0.05 1.65 -0.10
C GLN A 229 0.58 2.79 -0.98
N CYS A 230 -0.16 3.23 -1.98
CA CYS A 230 0.28 4.25 -2.95
C CYS A 230 -0.08 5.69 -2.56
N GLY A 231 -1.01 5.89 -1.62
CA GLY A 231 -1.44 7.20 -1.17
C GLY A 231 -0.53 7.88 -0.14
N LEU A 232 -1.04 8.98 0.40
CA LEU A 232 -0.43 9.76 1.47
C LEU A 232 1.02 10.17 1.19
N GLY A 233 1.28 10.66 -0.03
CA GLY A 233 2.56 11.22 -0.46
C GLY A 233 3.50 10.23 -1.13
N ARG A 234 3.23 8.92 -1.08
CA ARG A 234 4.14 7.88 -1.57
C ARG A 234 4.55 8.05 -3.02
N THR A 235 3.64 8.56 -3.85
CA THR A 235 3.84 8.80 -5.29
C THR A 235 4.20 10.25 -5.63
N GLY A 236 4.40 11.12 -4.63
CA GLY A 236 4.73 12.54 -4.84
C GLY A 236 3.51 13.48 -4.90
N ARG A 237 2.29 12.94 -4.77
CA ARG A 237 1.05 13.69 -4.49
C ARG A 237 0.38 13.12 -3.24
N HIS A 238 -0.59 13.83 -2.66
CA HIS A 238 -1.31 13.30 -1.49
C HIS A 238 -1.91 11.93 -1.79
N PHE A 239 -2.49 11.76 -3.00
CA PHE A 239 -3.04 10.50 -3.48
C PHE A 239 -2.56 10.19 -4.90
N ALA A 240 -2.35 8.92 -5.20
CA ALA A 240 -1.87 8.48 -6.50
C ALA A 240 -2.87 8.80 -7.64
N TYR A 241 -4.17 8.70 -7.38
CA TYR A 241 -5.21 9.03 -8.38
C TYR A 241 -5.16 10.49 -8.87
N GLN A 242 -4.55 11.39 -8.09
CA GLN A 242 -4.42 12.81 -8.48
C GLN A 242 -3.45 13.01 -9.66
N HIS A 243 -2.56 12.05 -9.93
CA HIS A 243 -1.71 12.08 -11.13
C HIS A 243 -2.52 11.92 -12.42
N TYR A 244 -3.70 11.33 -12.34
CA TYR A 244 -4.56 10.98 -13.46
C TYR A 244 -5.82 11.84 -13.53
N GLY A 245 -5.97 12.85 -12.67
CA GLY A 245 -7.19 13.68 -12.62
C GLY A 245 -8.46 12.91 -12.27
N MET A 246 -8.34 11.79 -11.56
CA MET A 246 -9.47 10.93 -11.19
C MET A 246 -10.36 11.54 -10.12
N GLN A 247 -11.63 11.18 -10.13
CA GLN A 247 -12.64 11.53 -9.13
C GLN A 247 -13.28 10.25 -8.59
N PRO A 248 -12.67 9.59 -7.60
CA PRO A 248 -13.24 8.38 -7.00
C PRO A 248 -14.44 8.68 -6.13
N ASP A 249 -15.28 7.68 -5.92
CA ASP A 249 -16.41 7.75 -4.99
C ASP A 249 -16.02 7.40 -3.55
N ILE A 250 -15.11 6.44 -3.40
CA ILE A 250 -14.54 6.02 -2.11
C ILE A 250 -13.04 5.84 -2.25
N VAL A 251 -12.29 6.32 -1.26
CA VAL A 251 -10.84 6.12 -1.14
C VAL A 251 -10.53 5.54 0.23
N THR A 252 -9.66 4.54 0.30
CA THR A 252 -9.17 3.99 1.57
C THR A 252 -7.70 4.33 1.79
N VAL A 253 -7.35 4.69 3.01
CA VAL A 253 -5.98 4.98 3.44
C VAL A 253 -5.66 4.33 4.78
N ALA A 254 -4.38 4.02 5.01
CA ALA A 254 -3.88 3.54 6.29
C ALA A 254 -2.36 3.77 6.39
N LYS A 255 -1.58 2.71 6.42
CA LYS A 255 -0.10 2.65 6.50
C LYS A 255 0.56 3.87 7.15
N PRO A 256 0.99 4.94 6.43
CA PRO A 256 1.72 6.04 7.03
C PRO A 256 0.85 7.00 7.83
N LEU A 257 -0.48 6.90 7.76
CA LEU A 257 -1.44 7.91 8.23
C LEU A 257 -1.17 8.39 9.68
N ALA A 258 -0.83 7.46 10.58
CA ALA A 258 -0.54 7.80 11.98
C ALA A 258 0.93 7.51 12.37
N GLY A 259 1.88 7.66 11.43
CA GLY A 259 3.31 7.63 11.70
C GLY A 259 3.82 6.36 12.38
N GLY A 260 3.19 5.21 12.13
CA GLY A 260 3.51 3.91 12.71
C GLY A 260 2.47 3.38 13.68
N LEU A 261 1.51 4.19 14.15
CA LEU A 261 0.38 3.73 14.93
C LEU A 261 -0.74 3.18 14.03
N PRO A 262 -1.53 2.20 14.51
CA PRO A 262 -2.68 1.67 13.78
C PRO A 262 -3.75 2.73 13.57
N LEU A 263 -3.99 3.13 12.32
CA LEU A 263 -5.09 4.00 11.91
C LEU A 263 -5.36 3.77 10.42
N GLY A 264 -6.63 3.59 10.08
CA GLY A 264 -7.15 3.60 8.72
C GLY A 264 -8.27 4.62 8.59
N ALA A 265 -8.56 5.02 7.36
CA ALA A 265 -9.71 5.86 7.06
C ALA A 265 -10.34 5.49 5.72
N ILE A 266 -11.65 5.69 5.66
CA ILE A 266 -12.47 5.68 4.45
C ILE A 266 -12.84 7.12 4.16
N LEU A 267 -12.57 7.60 2.96
CA LEU A 267 -12.99 8.91 2.48
C LEU A 267 -14.05 8.70 1.42
N THR A 268 -15.13 9.48 1.46
CA THR A 268 -16.25 9.30 0.54
C THR A 268 -17.01 10.60 0.27
N THR A 269 -17.92 10.57 -0.71
CA THR A 269 -18.77 11.70 -1.07
C THR A 269 -19.99 11.81 -0.13
N ASN A 270 -20.58 13.02 -0.04
CA ASN A 270 -21.84 13.23 0.67
C ASN A 270 -22.97 12.33 0.16
N ARG A 271 -23.00 12.05 -1.14
CA ARG A 271 -23.97 11.16 -1.79
C ARG A 271 -23.99 9.78 -1.14
N ILE A 272 -22.83 9.21 -0.90
CA ILE A 272 -22.70 7.87 -0.28
C ILE A 272 -22.92 7.98 1.24
N ALA A 273 -22.36 9.01 1.87
CA ALA A 273 -22.51 9.21 3.31
C ALA A 273 -23.97 9.31 3.75
N ASN A 274 -24.84 9.92 2.94
CA ASN A 274 -26.28 10.02 3.21
C ASN A 274 -27.02 8.66 3.19
N ALA A 275 -26.43 7.62 2.67
CA ALA A 275 -26.95 6.25 2.72
C ALA A 275 -26.52 5.47 3.97
N ILE A 276 -25.68 6.07 4.80
CA ILE A 276 -25.13 5.43 6.01
C ILE A 276 -25.75 6.09 7.26
N HIS A 277 -26.32 5.26 8.10
CA HIS A 277 -27.01 5.72 9.32
C HIS A 277 -26.34 5.16 10.59
N PRO A 278 -26.57 5.79 11.75
CA PRO A 278 -26.06 5.28 13.02
C PRO A 278 -26.41 3.79 13.24
N GLY A 279 -25.42 3.02 13.71
CA GLY A 279 -25.55 1.58 13.95
C GLY A 279 -25.21 0.69 12.75
N MET A 280 -25.13 1.19 11.52
CA MET A 280 -24.80 0.36 10.34
C MET A 280 -23.33 -0.10 10.31
N HIS A 281 -22.43 0.68 10.88
CA HIS A 281 -21.00 0.36 10.94
C HIS A 281 -20.36 1.03 12.17
N GLY A 282 -19.25 0.48 12.65
CA GLY A 282 -18.57 1.00 13.82
C GLY A 282 -17.18 0.44 14.00
N SER A 283 -16.40 1.07 14.88
CA SER A 283 -15.08 0.61 15.32
C SER A 283 -14.88 1.07 16.77
N THR A 284 -14.39 0.19 17.63
CA THR A 284 -14.12 0.52 19.04
C THR A 284 -12.96 1.52 19.16
N PHE A 285 -11.84 1.26 18.45
CA PHE A 285 -10.62 2.06 18.59
C PHE A 285 -10.43 3.07 17.44
N GLY A 286 -11.18 2.93 16.34
CA GLY A 286 -11.01 3.77 15.16
C GLY A 286 -11.23 5.24 15.44
N GLY A 287 -10.28 6.08 15.06
CA GLY A 287 -10.35 7.52 15.27
C GLY A 287 -10.05 7.97 16.70
N GLY A 288 -9.34 7.18 17.51
CA GLY A 288 -8.97 7.54 18.88
C GLY A 288 -8.12 8.82 18.95
N PRO A 289 -8.15 9.56 20.10
CA PRO A 289 -7.48 10.85 20.25
C PRO A 289 -5.98 10.82 19.93
N LEU A 290 -5.27 9.79 20.40
CA LEU A 290 -3.82 9.66 20.20
C LEU A 290 -3.48 9.50 18.72
N THR A 291 -4.15 8.57 18.04
CA THR A 291 -3.86 8.27 16.63
C THR A 291 -4.26 9.42 15.71
N CYS A 292 -5.38 10.07 15.97
CA CYS A 292 -5.81 11.25 15.23
C CYS A 292 -4.87 12.45 15.41
N ALA A 293 -4.40 12.71 16.64
CA ALA A 293 -3.43 13.77 16.90
C ALA A 293 -2.11 13.54 16.13
N VAL A 294 -1.63 12.30 16.10
CA VAL A 294 -0.44 11.92 15.34
C VAL A 294 -0.68 12.05 13.84
N ALA A 295 -1.84 11.62 13.34
CA ALA A 295 -2.19 11.72 11.92
C ALA A 295 -2.28 13.18 11.43
N ILE A 296 -2.81 14.08 12.24
CA ILE A 296 -2.82 15.52 11.95
C ILE A 296 -1.40 16.05 11.77
N GLU A 297 -0.49 15.66 12.65
CA GLU A 297 0.91 16.10 12.55
C GLU A 297 1.63 15.44 11.37
N PHE A 298 1.35 14.17 11.09
CA PHE A 298 1.84 13.50 9.88
C PHE A 298 1.45 14.26 8.61
N LEU A 299 0.18 14.66 8.47
CA LEU A 299 -0.28 15.41 7.29
C LEU A 299 0.41 16.78 7.17
N LYS A 300 0.66 17.48 8.28
CA LYS A 300 1.42 18.75 8.26
C LYS A 300 2.85 18.58 7.78
N VAL A 301 3.50 17.49 8.17
CA VAL A 301 4.85 17.18 7.71
C VAL A 301 4.81 16.77 6.24
N LEU A 302 3.83 15.96 5.84
CA LEU A 302 3.65 15.52 4.46
C LEU A 302 3.48 16.71 3.51
N ASP A 303 2.63 17.69 3.84
CA ASP A 303 2.41 18.88 3.03
C ASP A 303 3.72 19.59 2.63
N ARG A 304 4.73 19.56 3.52
CA ARG A 304 6.05 20.16 3.31
C ARG A 304 7.08 19.24 2.64
N SER A 305 6.73 17.97 2.48
CA SER A 305 7.64 16.93 2.00
C SER A 305 7.41 16.53 0.55
N LEU A 306 6.28 16.92 -0.06
CA LEU A 306 5.89 16.44 -1.39
C LEU A 306 6.91 16.78 -2.48
N GLU A 307 7.49 17.98 -2.45
CA GLU A 307 8.52 18.39 -3.41
C GLU A 307 9.76 17.49 -3.28
N HIS A 308 10.28 17.34 -2.06
CA HIS A 308 11.40 16.44 -1.80
C HIS A 308 11.15 14.99 -2.20
N ILE A 309 9.91 14.47 -1.98
CA ILE A 309 9.51 13.12 -2.41
C ILE A 309 9.62 12.98 -3.93
N ASN A 310 9.18 13.99 -4.68
CA ASN A 310 9.27 13.99 -6.14
C ASN A 310 10.73 14.03 -6.62
N GLU A 311 11.55 14.90 -6.05
CA GLU A 311 12.98 15.02 -6.39
C GLU A 311 13.74 13.72 -6.09
N ALA A 312 13.59 13.19 -4.85
CA ALA A 312 14.25 11.96 -4.44
C ALA A 312 13.76 10.76 -5.25
N GLY A 313 12.46 10.70 -5.55
CA GLY A 313 11.87 9.66 -6.39
C GLY A 313 12.39 9.69 -7.83
N SER A 314 12.48 10.89 -8.43
CA SER A 314 13.03 11.08 -9.77
C SER A 314 14.51 10.69 -9.82
N TYR A 315 15.30 11.12 -8.85
CA TYR A 315 16.71 10.74 -8.73
C TYR A 315 16.87 9.22 -8.62
N PHE A 316 16.09 8.59 -7.73
CA PHE A 316 16.16 7.14 -7.53
C PHE A 316 15.77 6.39 -8.81
N ARG A 317 14.73 6.82 -9.51
CA ARG A 317 14.30 6.22 -10.77
C ARG A 317 15.40 6.26 -11.83
N VAL A 318 16.06 7.41 -12.01
CA VAL A 318 17.19 7.54 -12.96
C VAL A 318 18.30 6.55 -12.65
N LYS A 319 18.62 6.37 -11.36
CA LYS A 319 19.64 5.40 -10.92
C LYS A 319 19.23 3.95 -11.15
N LEU A 320 17.94 3.61 -10.97
CA LEU A 320 17.42 2.27 -11.30
C LEU A 320 17.42 2.00 -12.81
N GLU A 321 17.09 2.99 -13.64
CA GLU A 321 17.18 2.86 -15.11
C GLU A 321 18.65 2.67 -15.55
N TRP A 322 19.60 3.31 -14.88
CA TRP A 322 21.03 3.05 -15.12
C TRP A 322 21.40 1.58 -14.82
N LEU A 323 20.92 1.00 -13.70
CA LEU A 323 21.11 -0.43 -13.42
C LEU A 323 20.51 -1.32 -14.50
N LYS A 324 19.31 -0.97 -15.00
CA LYS A 324 18.67 -1.69 -16.10
C LYS A 324 19.49 -1.65 -17.39
N ALA A 325 20.07 -0.50 -17.73
CA ALA A 325 20.93 -0.39 -18.90
C ALA A 325 22.23 -1.19 -18.76
N LYS A 326 22.73 -1.33 -17.53
CA LYS A 326 24.01 -2.02 -17.24
C LYS A 326 23.87 -3.53 -17.11
N HIS A 327 22.75 -4.03 -16.57
CA HIS A 327 22.56 -5.43 -16.21
C HIS A 327 21.43 -6.08 -17.01
N ALA A 328 21.76 -7.00 -17.91
CA ALA A 328 20.80 -7.72 -18.75
C ALA A 328 19.77 -8.55 -17.95
N CYS A 329 20.04 -8.86 -16.68
CA CYS A 329 19.09 -9.54 -15.80
C CYS A 329 17.98 -8.61 -15.26
N VAL A 330 18.11 -7.29 -15.44
CA VAL A 330 17.09 -6.32 -15.06
C VAL A 330 16.17 -6.07 -16.26
N VAL A 331 14.92 -6.49 -16.13
CA VAL A 331 13.95 -6.45 -17.26
C VAL A 331 13.08 -5.19 -17.25
N ALA A 332 12.78 -4.64 -16.08
CA ALA A 332 11.96 -3.43 -15.97
C ALA A 332 12.25 -2.60 -14.72
N VAL A 333 12.02 -1.28 -14.83
CA VAL A 333 11.88 -0.34 -13.71
C VAL A 333 10.45 0.19 -13.72
N ARG A 334 9.76 0.14 -12.60
CA ARG A 334 8.36 0.57 -12.49
C ARG A 334 8.11 1.39 -11.24
N GLY A 335 6.96 2.07 -11.22
CA GLY A 335 6.46 2.79 -10.07
C GLY A 335 6.48 4.30 -10.26
N MET A 336 6.23 5.02 -9.15
CA MET A 336 6.07 6.48 -9.14
C MET A 336 6.51 7.05 -7.79
N GLY A 337 7.15 8.21 -7.78
CA GLY A 337 7.70 8.82 -6.57
C GLY A 337 8.63 7.88 -5.83
N LEU A 338 8.37 7.63 -4.55
CA LEU A 338 9.13 6.70 -3.71
C LEU A 338 8.47 5.31 -3.56
N MET A 339 7.63 4.92 -4.50
CA MET A 339 7.11 3.57 -4.68
C MET A 339 7.68 3.00 -5.97
N LEU A 340 8.88 2.41 -5.90
CA LEU A 340 9.63 1.97 -7.07
C LEU A 340 9.93 0.47 -7.01
N ALA A 341 10.15 -0.10 -8.17
CA ALA A 341 10.50 -1.51 -8.35
C ALA A 341 11.57 -1.71 -9.42
N LEU A 342 12.40 -2.73 -9.20
CA LEU A 342 13.34 -3.29 -10.16
C LEU A 342 12.94 -4.74 -10.41
N GLU A 343 12.49 -5.08 -11.61
CA GLU A 343 12.16 -6.45 -11.97
C GLU A 343 13.35 -7.18 -12.53
N LEU A 344 13.60 -8.38 -12.01
CA LEU A 344 14.64 -9.28 -12.48
C LEU A 344 14.04 -10.41 -13.32
N ASN A 345 14.84 -10.98 -14.19
CA ASN A 345 14.44 -12.08 -15.09
C ASN A 345 14.25 -13.43 -14.37
N SER A 346 14.54 -13.53 -13.07
CA SER A 346 14.50 -14.78 -12.32
C SER A 346 14.07 -14.58 -10.87
N ALA A 347 13.19 -15.44 -10.39
CA ALA A 347 12.73 -15.46 -9.00
C ALA A 347 13.88 -15.82 -8.02
N ASP A 348 14.74 -16.75 -8.41
CA ASP A 348 15.89 -17.16 -7.61
C ASP A 348 16.92 -16.03 -7.50
N LEU A 349 17.17 -15.31 -8.59
CA LEU A 349 18.03 -14.13 -8.59
C LEU A 349 17.46 -13.03 -7.69
N ALA A 350 16.16 -12.76 -7.76
CA ALA A 350 15.52 -11.79 -6.91
C ALA A 350 15.60 -12.17 -5.43
N LYS A 351 15.36 -13.44 -5.08
CA LYS A 351 15.52 -13.97 -3.72
C LYS A 351 16.96 -13.84 -3.23
N ALA A 352 17.93 -14.22 -4.05
CA ALA A 352 19.35 -14.12 -3.72
C ALA A 352 19.78 -12.66 -3.52
N THR A 353 19.29 -11.75 -4.37
CA THR A 353 19.56 -10.30 -4.26
C THR A 353 19.06 -9.73 -2.94
N VAL A 354 17.81 -10.01 -2.53
CA VAL A 354 17.29 -9.57 -1.23
C VAL A 354 18.15 -10.09 -0.08
N SER A 355 18.57 -11.36 -0.13
CA SER A 355 19.43 -11.95 0.90
C SER A 355 20.82 -11.31 0.95
N GLU A 356 21.40 -10.96 -0.20
CA GLU A 356 22.71 -10.31 -0.27
C GLU A 356 22.63 -8.84 0.20
N MET A 357 21.56 -8.11 -0.15
CA MET A 357 21.32 -6.76 0.35
C MET A 357 21.18 -6.73 1.86
N LEU A 358 20.50 -7.72 2.45
CA LEU A 358 20.40 -7.84 3.92
C LEU A 358 21.79 -8.03 4.58
N LYS A 359 22.68 -8.85 3.98
CA LYS A 359 24.08 -9.01 4.46
C LYS A 359 24.86 -7.71 4.40
N ARG A 360 24.52 -6.84 3.45
CA ARG A 360 25.10 -5.50 3.29
C ARG A 360 24.39 -4.43 4.15
N GLN A 361 23.56 -4.85 5.10
CA GLN A 361 22.77 -4.00 5.98
C GLN A 361 21.84 -3.03 5.22
N ILE A 362 21.26 -3.47 4.10
CA ILE A 362 20.24 -2.73 3.35
C ILE A 362 18.95 -3.54 3.31
N LEU A 363 17.85 -2.92 3.76
CA LEU A 363 16.54 -3.56 3.82
C LEU A 363 15.74 -3.22 2.57
N ILE A 364 15.51 -4.22 1.76
CA ILE A 364 14.54 -4.24 0.65
C ILE A 364 13.71 -5.51 0.74
N ASN A 365 12.64 -5.60 0.00
CA ASN A 365 11.91 -6.87 -0.11
C ASN A 365 11.58 -7.23 -1.55
N ARG A 366 11.05 -8.43 -1.71
CA ARG A 366 10.57 -8.97 -2.96
C ARG A 366 9.05 -9.04 -2.94
N THR A 367 8.41 -8.70 -4.04
CA THR A 367 7.00 -8.93 -4.29
C THR A 367 6.84 -9.56 -5.68
N ASN A 368 5.73 -10.30 -5.91
CA ASN A 368 5.49 -10.98 -7.18
C ASN A 368 6.73 -11.72 -7.74
N ASP A 369 7.35 -12.53 -6.91
CA ASP A 369 8.50 -13.42 -7.13
C ASP A 369 9.77 -12.79 -7.74
N THR A 370 9.69 -12.01 -8.82
CA THR A 370 10.83 -11.44 -9.55
C THR A 370 11.12 -9.98 -9.22
N VAL A 371 10.26 -9.30 -8.45
CA VAL A 371 10.27 -7.85 -8.32
C VAL A 371 10.89 -7.42 -6.99
N LEU A 372 12.00 -6.72 -7.04
CA LEU A 372 12.56 -5.99 -5.91
C LEU A 372 11.77 -4.70 -5.70
N ARG A 373 11.17 -4.54 -4.51
CA ARG A 373 10.36 -3.38 -4.17
C ARG A 373 11.11 -2.45 -3.23
N PHE A 374 10.98 -1.14 -3.50
CA PHE A 374 11.55 -0.06 -2.71
C PHE A 374 10.43 0.87 -2.22
N LEU A 375 10.33 1.00 -0.91
CA LEU A 375 9.40 1.89 -0.22
C LEU A 375 10.16 2.67 0.88
N PRO A 376 11.19 3.44 0.54
CA PRO A 376 12.00 4.12 1.55
C PRO A 376 11.20 5.17 2.31
N PRO A 377 11.65 5.60 3.49
CA PRO A 377 11.11 6.80 4.14
C PRO A 377 11.22 8.04 3.24
N TYR A 378 10.29 8.98 3.38
CA TYR A 378 10.26 10.22 2.58
C TYR A 378 11.45 11.14 2.80
N ILE A 379 12.17 10.95 3.90
CA ILE A 379 13.34 11.74 4.30
C ILE A 379 14.65 11.20 3.74
N ILE A 380 14.65 10.26 2.79
CA ILE A 380 15.87 9.80 2.12
C ILE A 380 16.55 10.96 1.37
N GLN A 381 17.85 10.85 1.23
CA GLN A 381 18.68 11.78 0.46
C GLN A 381 19.43 11.03 -0.65
N ASN A 382 19.95 11.73 -1.64
CA ASN A 382 20.68 11.15 -2.76
C ASN A 382 21.80 10.19 -2.32
N LYS A 383 22.55 10.52 -1.25
CA LYS A 383 23.58 9.63 -0.69
C LYS A 383 23.05 8.24 -0.28
N HIS A 384 21.81 8.16 0.23
CA HIS A 384 21.19 6.89 0.61
C HIS A 384 20.80 6.08 -0.64
N VAL A 385 20.33 6.78 -1.67
CA VAL A 385 20.06 6.17 -2.98
C VAL A 385 21.35 5.63 -3.59
N ASP A 386 22.43 6.44 -3.60
CA ASP A 386 23.72 6.04 -4.16
C ASP A 386 24.32 4.82 -3.43
N GLU A 387 24.13 4.71 -2.10
CA GLU A 387 24.55 3.55 -1.31
C GLU A 387 23.81 2.29 -1.75
N VAL A 388 22.48 2.36 -1.90
CA VAL A 388 21.64 1.23 -2.35
C VAL A 388 21.98 0.83 -3.79
N ILE A 389 22.13 1.80 -4.69
CA ILE A 389 22.47 1.55 -6.10
C ILE A 389 23.83 0.88 -6.24
N ARG A 390 24.85 1.35 -5.51
CA ARG A 390 26.20 0.72 -5.49
C ARG A 390 26.10 -0.72 -5.01
N ALA A 391 25.39 -0.97 -3.92
CA ALA A 391 25.22 -2.31 -3.37
C ALA A 391 24.47 -3.25 -4.34
N LEU A 392 23.44 -2.75 -5.03
CA LEU A 392 22.73 -3.50 -6.08
C LEU A 392 23.63 -3.79 -7.28
N ASP A 393 24.38 -2.81 -7.76
CA ASP A 393 25.31 -2.94 -8.89
C ASP A 393 26.36 -4.03 -8.63
N GLU A 394 27.00 -3.99 -7.46
CA GLU A 394 27.98 -4.99 -7.05
C GLU A 394 27.34 -6.39 -6.90
N THR A 395 26.14 -6.45 -6.32
CA THR A 395 25.40 -7.70 -6.12
C THR A 395 25.02 -8.33 -7.46
N LEU A 396 24.45 -7.56 -8.38
CA LEU A 396 24.06 -8.03 -9.69
C LEU A 396 25.29 -8.42 -10.54
N SER A 397 26.38 -7.64 -10.46
CA SER A 397 27.66 -7.97 -11.12
C SER A 397 28.27 -9.28 -10.58
N LYS A 398 28.17 -9.55 -9.27
CA LYS A 398 28.59 -10.82 -8.66
C LYS A 398 27.75 -11.98 -9.20
N PHE A 399 26.44 -11.83 -9.26
CA PHE A 399 25.55 -12.90 -9.69
C PHE A 399 25.55 -13.12 -11.20
N SER A 400 25.86 -12.11 -12.02
CA SER A 400 26.03 -12.29 -13.47
C SER A 400 27.20 -13.20 -13.84
N ARG A 401 28.14 -13.41 -12.93
CA ARG A 401 29.30 -14.35 -13.10
C ARG A 401 29.04 -15.72 -12.48
N ASP A 402 27.94 -15.91 -11.77
CA ASP A 402 27.57 -17.14 -11.07
C ASP A 402 26.82 -18.08 -12.02
N ARG A 403 27.36 -19.28 -12.25
CA ARG A 403 26.77 -20.30 -13.14
C ARG A 403 25.34 -20.69 -12.77
N ARG A 404 24.93 -20.50 -11.52
CA ARG A 404 23.55 -20.77 -11.05
C ARG A 404 22.51 -19.86 -11.72
N PHE A 405 22.88 -18.64 -12.11
CA PHE A 405 22.01 -17.64 -12.71
C PHE A 405 22.21 -17.46 -14.22
N LEU A 406 23.35 -17.97 -14.79
CA LEU A 406 23.68 -17.87 -16.22
C LEU A 406 22.76 -18.72 -17.12
N LYS A 407 22.17 -19.81 -16.60
CA LYS A 407 21.37 -20.76 -17.39
C LYS A 407 19.94 -20.34 -17.68
N GLN A 408 19.50 -19.18 -17.21
CA GLN A 408 18.10 -18.71 -17.30
C GLN A 408 17.88 -17.57 -18.31
N THR A 409 18.85 -17.27 -19.14
CA THR A 409 18.64 -16.34 -20.26
C THR A 409 17.80 -17.06 -21.32
N PRO A 410 16.60 -16.58 -21.70
CA PRO A 410 15.84 -17.20 -22.79
C PRO A 410 16.67 -17.11 -24.05
N SER A 411 17.03 -18.27 -24.63
CA SER A 411 17.58 -18.29 -25.97
C SER A 411 16.62 -17.58 -26.90
N ALA A 412 17.07 -16.53 -27.58
CA ALA A 412 16.32 -15.90 -28.64
C ALA A 412 15.78 -17.00 -29.56
N ARG A 413 14.47 -17.25 -29.56
CA ARG A 413 13.86 -18.14 -30.56
C ARG A 413 14.17 -17.51 -31.91
N ARG A 414 15.12 -18.13 -32.62
CA ARG A 414 15.30 -17.92 -34.06
C ARG A 414 13.96 -18.23 -34.71
N LYS A 415 13.31 -17.19 -35.24
CA LYS A 415 12.22 -17.37 -36.20
C LYS A 415 12.89 -18.00 -37.45
N SER A 416 12.65 -19.24 -37.70
CA SER A 416 12.74 -19.85 -39.02
C SER A 416 11.36 -19.75 -39.68
#